data_6b70da1876a6332fa44662e330a20e8a
#
_entry.id   6b70da1876a6332fa44662e330a20e8a
#
_cell.length_a   1.000
_cell.length_b   1.000
_cell.length_c   1.000
_cell.angle_alpha   90.00
_cell.angle_beta   90.00
_cell.angle_gamma   90.00
#
_symmetry.space_group_name_H-M   'P 1'
#
loop_
_entity.id
_entity.type
_entity.pdbx_description
1 polymer ?
#
loop_
_entity_poly.entity_id
_entity_poly.type
_entity_poly.pdbx_seq_one_letter_code
_entity_poly.pdbx_strand_id
1 'polypeptide(L)'
;MSLPDVVAHLRALEQEAGRESGSAQLVAVTKGQTLDSIERCVLAHGTFPLGEGRAQELRDKAAERPDWEWHYIGPLQRNKIKYLRPVTLVHAIEAAWQAQAIAEAAGKWGHAPDLLLQLHNGEEQKHGVPTDELAQTLREVRETGLSVRGLMVMAPDFGADVAQAEAESRILRLFTDTARRAHDLGLSELSMGMSGDYPLAVRAGATLVRVGRSLFQ
;
A
#
# COMPACT_ATOMS: atom_id res chain seq x y z
N MET A 1 15.99 -12.61 3.56
CA MET A 1 15.82 -12.54 2.06
C MET A 1 16.18 -11.13 1.65
N SER A 2 17.22 -10.96 0.83
CA SER A 2 17.65 -9.62 0.37
C SER A 2 16.63 -9.00 -0.59
N LEU A 3 16.75 -7.70 -0.86
CA LEU A 3 15.88 -7.03 -1.85
C LEU A 3 15.99 -7.68 -3.24
N PRO A 4 17.19 -7.99 -3.78
CA PRO A 4 17.29 -8.72 -5.05
C PRO A 4 16.56 -10.06 -5.05
N ASP A 5 16.61 -10.82 -3.95
CA ASP A 5 15.89 -12.10 -3.85
C ASP A 5 14.38 -11.89 -3.91
N VAL A 6 13.85 -10.85 -3.22
CA VAL A 6 12.42 -10.53 -3.26
C VAL A 6 12.00 -10.12 -4.66
N VAL A 7 12.79 -9.28 -5.35
CA VAL A 7 12.50 -8.86 -6.73
C VAL A 7 12.53 -10.05 -7.68
N ALA A 8 13.54 -10.92 -7.58
CA ALA A 8 13.62 -12.13 -8.40
C ALA A 8 12.41 -13.05 -8.18
N HIS A 9 12.00 -13.23 -6.90
CA HIS A 9 10.84 -14.03 -6.57
C HIS A 9 9.54 -13.39 -7.10
N LEU A 10 9.39 -12.06 -7.04
CA LEU A 10 8.24 -11.38 -7.67
C LEU A 10 8.16 -11.66 -9.16
N ARG A 11 9.29 -11.58 -9.89
CA ARG A 11 9.33 -11.87 -11.34
C ARG A 11 8.93 -13.33 -11.64
N ALA A 12 9.38 -14.29 -10.82
CA ALA A 12 8.97 -15.69 -10.95
C ALA A 12 7.47 -15.87 -10.72
N LEU A 13 6.90 -15.26 -9.68
CA LEU A 13 5.46 -15.32 -9.40
C LEU A 13 4.60 -14.68 -10.48
N GLU A 14 5.04 -13.57 -11.07
CA GLU A 14 4.36 -12.95 -12.22
C GLU A 14 4.32 -13.90 -13.41
N GLN A 15 5.45 -14.54 -13.73
CA GLN A 15 5.53 -15.52 -14.80
C GLN A 15 4.64 -16.73 -14.54
N GLU A 16 4.65 -17.29 -13.33
CA GLU A 16 3.75 -18.40 -12.92
C GLU A 16 2.27 -18.03 -13.07
N ALA A 17 1.93 -16.78 -12.78
CA ALA A 17 0.57 -16.25 -12.90
C ALA A 17 0.20 -15.81 -14.33
N GLY A 18 1.08 -15.99 -15.31
CA GLY A 18 0.85 -15.54 -16.69
C GLY A 18 0.79 -14.01 -16.84
N ARG A 19 1.45 -13.28 -15.94
CA ARG A 19 1.46 -11.82 -15.90
C ARG A 19 2.73 -11.25 -16.55
N GLU A 20 2.63 -10.01 -16.99
CA GLU A 20 3.77 -9.27 -17.51
C GLU A 20 4.81 -9.02 -16.41
N SER A 21 6.10 -9.18 -16.76
CA SER A 21 7.19 -8.91 -15.84
C SER A 21 7.23 -7.43 -15.44
N GLY A 22 7.24 -7.15 -14.15
CA GLY A 22 7.17 -5.80 -13.62
C GLY A 22 5.75 -5.30 -13.32
N SER A 23 4.73 -6.12 -13.56
CA SER A 23 3.34 -5.79 -13.24
C SER A 23 3.04 -5.70 -11.75
N ALA A 24 3.90 -6.26 -10.89
CA ALA A 24 3.87 -6.10 -9.44
C ALA A 24 5.13 -5.37 -8.97
N GLN A 25 4.96 -4.14 -8.48
CA GLN A 25 6.04 -3.31 -7.96
C GLN A 25 6.22 -3.52 -6.45
N LEU A 26 7.47 -3.53 -6.01
CA LEU A 26 7.82 -3.59 -4.59
C LEU A 26 7.77 -2.18 -3.99
N VAL A 27 6.99 -2.02 -2.92
CA VAL A 27 7.07 -0.88 -1.99
C VAL A 27 7.90 -1.32 -0.79
N ALA A 28 9.08 -0.71 -0.61
CA ALA A 28 9.97 -1.04 0.49
C ALA A 28 9.48 -0.34 1.78
N VAL A 29 9.04 -1.11 2.76
CA VAL A 29 8.54 -0.57 4.04
C VAL A 29 9.69 -0.22 4.96
N THR A 30 9.90 1.07 5.19
CA THR A 30 11.09 1.65 5.81
C THR A 30 10.91 2.09 7.27
N LYS A 31 9.75 1.80 7.88
CA LYS A 31 9.48 2.17 9.29
C LYS A 31 10.56 1.63 10.23
N GLY A 32 11.10 2.51 11.09
CA GLY A 32 12.16 2.16 12.04
C GLY A 32 13.56 1.98 11.43
N GLN A 33 13.74 2.27 10.13
CA GLN A 33 15.04 2.19 9.45
C GLN A 33 15.70 3.57 9.35
N THR A 34 17.05 3.60 9.40
CA THR A 34 17.83 4.80 9.13
C THR A 34 17.92 5.08 7.62
N LEU A 35 18.22 6.32 7.22
CA LEU A 35 18.44 6.69 5.82
C LEU A 35 19.57 5.88 5.19
N ASP A 36 20.70 5.72 5.89
CA ASP A 36 21.84 4.89 5.44
C ASP A 36 21.43 3.44 5.19
N SER A 37 20.58 2.88 6.06
CA SER A 37 20.08 1.51 5.88
C SER A 37 19.18 1.40 4.65
N ILE A 38 18.29 2.40 4.43
CA ILE A 38 17.42 2.46 3.26
C ILE A 38 18.25 2.57 1.98
N GLU A 39 19.23 3.46 1.97
CA GLU A 39 20.09 3.66 0.81
C GLU A 39 20.86 2.40 0.47
N ARG A 40 21.53 1.78 1.46
CA ARG A 40 22.33 0.58 1.27
C ARG A 40 21.50 -0.66 0.91
N CYS A 41 20.37 -0.90 1.60
CA CYS A 41 19.61 -2.15 1.46
C CYS A 41 18.53 -2.08 0.36
N VAL A 42 18.15 -0.88 -0.06
CA VAL A 42 17.06 -0.69 -1.03
C VAL A 42 17.56 0.08 -2.26
N LEU A 43 17.93 1.33 -2.10
CA LEU A 43 18.18 2.23 -3.23
C LEU A 43 19.49 1.96 -3.97
N ALA A 44 20.46 1.28 -3.33
CA ALA A 44 21.65 0.77 -4.02
C ALA A 44 21.32 -0.29 -5.10
N HIS A 45 20.13 -0.86 -5.07
CA HIS A 45 19.67 -1.90 -6.01
C HIS A 45 18.68 -1.38 -7.07
N GLY A 46 18.36 -0.09 -7.05
CA GLY A 46 17.43 0.54 -8.00
C GLY A 46 16.48 1.53 -7.33
N THR A 47 15.55 2.06 -8.11
CA THR A 47 14.52 2.98 -7.63
C THR A 47 13.30 2.20 -7.18
N PHE A 48 12.90 2.38 -5.92
CA PHE A 48 11.74 1.74 -5.32
C PHE A 48 10.95 2.76 -4.50
N PRO A 49 9.61 2.75 -4.55
CA PRO A 49 8.79 3.52 -3.62
C PRO A 49 9.05 3.08 -2.17
N LEU A 50 9.15 4.05 -1.28
CA LEU A 50 9.45 3.86 0.14
C LEU A 50 8.18 4.06 0.97
N GLY A 51 7.74 3.00 1.64
CA GLY A 51 6.50 2.98 2.42
C GLY A 51 6.71 3.34 3.89
N GLU A 52 6.16 4.48 4.33
CA GLU A 52 6.15 4.88 5.73
C GLU A 52 4.77 4.75 6.37
N GLY A 53 4.74 4.16 7.57
CA GLY A 53 3.51 4.00 8.35
C GLY A 53 3.35 4.99 9.49
N ARG A 54 4.38 5.79 9.79
CA ARG A 54 4.41 6.78 10.87
C ARG A 54 4.71 8.16 10.32
N ALA A 55 3.75 9.06 10.45
CA ALA A 55 3.83 10.38 9.85
C ALA A 55 5.01 11.24 10.34
N GLN A 56 5.48 11.04 11.58
CA GLN A 56 6.66 11.71 12.10
C GLN A 56 7.94 11.19 11.45
N GLU A 57 8.08 9.86 11.31
CA GLU A 57 9.24 9.26 10.62
C GLU A 57 9.29 9.71 9.16
N LEU A 58 8.12 9.74 8.48
CA LEU A 58 8.01 10.28 7.12
C LEU A 58 8.51 11.74 7.04
N ARG A 59 8.00 12.60 7.94
CA ARG A 59 8.42 14.02 7.99
C ARG A 59 9.93 14.17 8.08
N ASP A 60 10.54 13.45 9.03
CA ASP A 60 11.97 13.60 9.33
C ASP A 60 12.83 13.06 8.19
N LYS A 61 12.50 11.89 7.65
CA LYS A 61 13.21 11.27 6.51
C LYS A 61 13.05 12.07 5.22
N ALA A 62 11.84 12.49 4.90
CA ALA A 62 11.59 13.25 3.68
C ALA A 62 12.12 14.69 3.73
N ALA A 63 12.35 15.25 4.92
CA ALA A 63 13.04 16.54 5.06
C ALA A 63 14.52 16.44 4.65
N GLU A 64 15.17 15.31 4.93
CA GLU A 64 16.55 15.05 4.55
C GLU A 64 16.69 14.51 3.11
N ARG A 65 15.71 13.74 2.65
CA ARG A 65 15.69 13.11 1.32
C ARG A 65 14.39 13.39 0.58
N PRO A 66 14.17 14.64 0.17
CA PRO A 66 12.97 15.07 -0.57
C PRO A 66 12.91 14.53 -1.99
N ASP A 67 14.02 14.03 -2.51
CA ASP A 67 14.20 13.42 -3.83
C ASP A 67 13.75 11.96 -3.91
N TRP A 68 13.47 11.31 -2.75
CA TRP A 68 13.01 9.94 -2.72
C TRP A 68 11.49 9.85 -2.93
N GLU A 69 11.03 8.76 -3.53
CA GLU A 69 9.61 8.51 -3.72
C GLU A 69 8.99 7.95 -2.44
N TRP A 70 8.09 8.74 -1.82
CA TRP A 70 7.47 8.40 -0.55
C TRP A 70 6.00 8.00 -0.72
N HIS A 71 5.65 6.81 -0.23
CA HIS A 71 4.28 6.36 -0.05
C HIS A 71 3.91 6.37 1.43
N TYR A 72 2.67 6.79 1.74
CA TYR A 72 2.15 6.70 3.10
C TYR A 72 1.20 5.51 3.23
N ILE A 73 1.54 4.56 4.11
CA ILE A 73 0.84 3.27 4.28
C ILE A 73 0.21 3.09 5.67
N GLY A 74 0.27 4.10 6.53
CA GLY A 74 -0.25 4.04 7.89
C GLY A 74 -1.60 4.70 8.05
N PRO A 75 -2.25 4.52 9.22
CA PRO A 75 -3.53 5.17 9.53
C PRO A 75 -3.38 6.68 9.55
N LEU A 76 -4.37 7.37 8.98
CA LEU A 76 -4.31 8.81 8.78
C LEU A 76 -5.17 9.55 9.81
N GLN A 77 -4.52 10.34 10.65
CA GLN A 77 -5.14 11.26 11.60
C GLN A 77 -5.10 12.70 11.05
N ARG A 78 -6.11 13.51 11.36
CA ARG A 78 -6.26 14.89 10.85
C ARG A 78 -5.01 15.76 11.10
N ASN A 79 -4.42 15.69 12.28
CA ASN A 79 -3.22 16.46 12.65
C ASN A 79 -1.92 16.00 11.95
N LYS A 80 -1.96 14.86 11.24
CA LYS A 80 -0.82 14.27 10.51
C LYS A 80 -0.83 14.58 9.02
N ILE A 81 -1.95 15.05 8.46
CA ILE A 81 -2.10 15.37 7.03
C ILE A 81 -1.00 16.32 6.54
N LYS A 82 -0.63 17.32 7.33
CA LYS A 82 0.44 18.28 6.98
C LYS A 82 1.79 17.63 6.65
N TYR A 83 2.04 16.40 7.10
CA TYR A 83 3.27 15.65 6.84
C TYR A 83 3.24 14.87 5.52
N LEU A 84 2.09 14.81 4.84
CA LEU A 84 1.95 14.11 3.57
C LEU A 84 2.44 14.93 2.35
N ARG A 85 2.91 16.15 2.56
CA ARG A 85 3.41 16.99 1.45
C ARG A 85 4.41 16.27 0.52
N PRO A 86 5.39 15.47 1.00
CA PRO A 86 6.34 14.78 0.13
C PRO A 86 5.80 13.47 -0.48
N VAL A 87 4.56 13.06 -0.15
CA VAL A 87 4.00 11.76 -0.52
C VAL A 87 3.43 11.80 -1.93
N THR A 88 3.73 10.78 -2.73
CA THR A 88 3.18 10.58 -4.07
C THR A 88 1.92 9.71 -4.05
N LEU A 89 1.83 8.74 -3.11
CA LEU A 89 0.68 7.84 -2.99
C LEU A 89 0.32 7.58 -1.51
N VAL A 90 -0.94 7.80 -1.15
CA VAL A 90 -1.50 7.45 0.16
C VAL A 90 -2.34 6.18 0.02
N HIS A 91 -1.97 5.11 0.74
CA HIS A 91 -2.61 3.80 0.63
C HIS A 91 -3.80 3.59 1.57
N ALA A 92 -3.93 4.40 2.62
CA ALA A 92 -4.80 4.12 3.76
C ALA A 92 -5.95 5.14 3.90
N ILE A 93 -6.68 5.40 2.82
CA ILE A 93 -7.89 6.22 2.86
C ILE A 93 -9.09 5.34 3.21
N GLU A 94 -9.75 5.65 4.32
CA GLU A 94 -10.88 4.90 4.89
C GLU A 94 -12.19 5.72 4.95
N ALA A 95 -12.10 7.04 4.73
CA ALA A 95 -13.27 7.91 4.77
C ALA A 95 -13.06 9.19 3.96
N ALA A 96 -14.13 9.75 3.41
CA ALA A 96 -14.10 10.95 2.58
C ALA A 96 -13.47 12.17 3.26
N TRP A 97 -13.64 12.33 4.58
CA TRP A 97 -13.03 13.45 5.32
C TRP A 97 -11.51 13.48 5.23
N GLN A 98 -10.85 12.31 5.07
CA GLN A 98 -9.39 12.22 4.91
C GLN A 98 -8.96 12.81 3.56
N ALA A 99 -9.66 12.44 2.50
CA ALA A 99 -9.42 12.98 1.17
C ALA A 99 -9.68 14.49 1.12
N GLN A 100 -10.78 14.95 1.74
CA GLN A 100 -11.09 16.38 1.82
C GLN A 100 -9.98 17.17 2.53
N ALA A 101 -9.51 16.68 3.65
CA ALA A 101 -8.44 17.33 4.39
C ALA A 101 -7.09 17.31 3.65
N ILE A 102 -6.82 16.27 2.84
CA ILE A 102 -5.66 16.22 1.93
C ILE A 102 -5.84 17.25 0.81
N ALA A 103 -7.02 17.36 0.18
CA ALA A 103 -7.30 18.32 -0.88
C ALA A 103 -7.11 19.78 -0.40
N GLU A 104 -7.62 20.11 0.79
CA GLU A 104 -7.41 21.41 1.42
C GLU A 104 -5.92 21.73 1.66
N ALA A 105 -5.15 20.73 2.09
CA ALA A 105 -3.72 20.87 2.31
C ALA A 105 -2.93 20.97 0.98
N ALA A 106 -3.33 20.17 -0.02
CA ALA A 106 -2.73 20.13 -1.35
C ALA A 106 -2.83 21.50 -2.07
N GLY A 107 -3.91 22.23 -1.86
CA GLY A 107 -4.05 23.62 -2.35
C GLY A 107 -2.94 24.55 -1.86
N LYS A 108 -2.33 24.26 -0.70
CA LYS A 108 -1.19 25.02 -0.16
C LYS A 108 0.16 24.45 -0.61
N TRP A 109 0.20 23.16 -1.00
CA TRP A 109 1.44 22.51 -1.43
C TRP A 109 1.74 22.71 -2.92
N GLY A 110 0.71 23.00 -3.72
CA GLY A 110 0.80 23.10 -5.18
C GLY A 110 0.81 21.75 -5.90
N HIS A 111 0.59 20.66 -5.19
CA HIS A 111 0.43 19.28 -5.71
C HIS A 111 -0.39 18.44 -4.75
N ALA A 112 -0.91 17.31 -5.22
CA ALA A 112 -1.65 16.36 -4.41
C ALA A 112 -1.10 14.94 -4.62
N PRO A 113 -1.09 14.08 -3.58
CA PRO A 113 -0.82 12.66 -3.76
C PRO A 113 -1.99 11.96 -4.45
N ASP A 114 -1.70 10.87 -5.14
CA ASP A 114 -2.71 9.89 -5.52
C ASP A 114 -3.19 9.11 -4.29
N LEU A 115 -4.39 8.53 -4.37
CA LEU A 115 -5.03 7.84 -3.26
C LEU A 115 -5.38 6.39 -3.61
N LEU A 116 -5.29 5.51 -2.60
CA LEU A 116 -5.96 4.21 -2.61
C LEU A 116 -6.96 4.16 -1.45
N LEU A 117 -8.12 3.56 -1.68
CA LEU A 117 -9.07 3.27 -0.62
C LEU A 117 -8.66 1.98 0.10
N GLN A 118 -8.55 2.05 1.41
CA GLN A 118 -8.27 0.87 2.23
C GLN A 118 -9.58 0.14 2.50
N LEU A 119 -9.68 -1.12 2.06
CA LEU A 119 -10.79 -2.01 2.37
C LEU A 119 -10.67 -2.59 3.78
N HIS A 120 -11.79 -2.68 4.47
CA HIS A 120 -11.91 -3.44 5.71
C HIS A 120 -11.75 -4.95 5.44
N ASN A 121 -10.91 -5.62 6.19
CA ASN A 121 -10.55 -7.04 5.97
C ASN A 121 -11.43 -8.04 6.73
N GLY A 122 -12.45 -7.56 7.45
CA GLY A 122 -13.36 -8.37 8.24
C GLY A 122 -12.97 -8.54 9.72
N GLU A 123 -11.80 -8.08 10.16
CA GLU A 123 -11.40 -8.13 11.58
C GLU A 123 -11.96 -6.92 12.35
N GLU A 124 -12.70 -7.14 13.45
CA GLU A 124 -13.39 -6.09 14.23
C GLU A 124 -12.49 -4.91 14.67
N GLN A 125 -11.20 -5.16 14.89
CA GLN A 125 -10.25 -4.15 15.37
C GLN A 125 -9.46 -3.47 14.25
N LYS A 126 -9.75 -3.77 12.98
CA LYS A 126 -9.06 -3.18 11.83
C LYS A 126 -9.86 -2.04 11.23
N HIS A 127 -9.13 -1.18 10.56
CA HIS A 127 -9.66 -0.02 9.84
C HIS A 127 -9.88 -0.34 8.38
N GLY A 128 -10.72 0.42 7.73
CA GLY A 128 -10.98 0.34 6.30
C GLY A 128 -12.44 0.61 5.97
N VAL A 129 -12.70 0.88 4.71
CA VAL A 129 -14.05 1.08 4.16
C VAL A 129 -14.77 -0.26 4.13
N PRO A 130 -15.97 -0.37 4.72
CA PRO A 130 -16.82 -1.55 4.55
C PRO A 130 -17.10 -1.81 3.06
N THR A 131 -17.21 -3.08 2.71
CA THR A 131 -17.36 -3.49 1.31
C THR A 131 -18.63 -2.93 0.65
N ASP A 132 -19.72 -2.83 1.38
CA ASP A 132 -21.01 -2.29 0.94
C ASP A 132 -21.00 -0.77 0.82
N GLU A 133 -20.11 -0.07 1.52
CA GLU A 133 -19.93 1.37 1.44
C GLU A 133 -18.89 1.81 0.39
N LEU A 134 -18.12 0.88 -0.19
CA LEU A 134 -16.97 1.18 -1.05
C LEU A 134 -17.31 2.09 -2.24
N ALA A 135 -18.41 1.80 -2.97
CA ALA A 135 -18.80 2.58 -4.12
C ALA A 135 -19.24 4.00 -3.74
N GLN A 136 -19.89 4.15 -2.58
CA GLN A 136 -20.28 5.45 -2.03
C GLN A 136 -19.04 6.26 -1.63
N THR A 137 -18.16 5.66 -0.83
CA THR A 137 -16.92 6.32 -0.38
C THR A 137 -16.04 6.73 -1.56
N LEU A 138 -15.95 5.89 -2.62
CA LEU A 138 -15.21 6.23 -3.83
C LEU A 138 -15.79 7.49 -4.51
N ARG A 139 -17.11 7.60 -4.63
CA ARG A 139 -17.75 8.81 -5.19
C ARG A 139 -17.42 10.05 -4.37
N GLU A 140 -17.61 9.98 -3.06
CA GLU A 140 -17.33 11.09 -2.13
C GLU A 140 -15.87 11.53 -2.17
N VAL A 141 -14.92 10.57 -2.24
CA VAL A 141 -13.50 10.88 -2.36
C VAL A 141 -13.20 11.53 -3.72
N ARG A 142 -13.77 11.05 -4.82
CA ARG A 142 -13.60 11.66 -6.15
C ARG A 142 -14.16 13.08 -6.26
N GLU A 143 -15.21 13.40 -5.51
CA GLU A 143 -15.76 14.77 -5.42
C GLU A 143 -14.78 15.80 -4.86
N THR A 144 -13.75 15.36 -4.11
CA THR A 144 -12.67 16.25 -3.64
C THR A 144 -11.71 16.70 -4.76
N GLY A 145 -11.82 16.12 -5.95
CA GLY A 145 -10.92 16.36 -7.09
C GLY A 145 -9.61 15.59 -7.03
N LEU A 146 -9.39 14.75 -5.99
CA LEU A 146 -8.19 13.93 -5.88
C LEU A 146 -8.31 12.65 -6.73
N SER A 147 -7.18 12.18 -7.24
CA SER A 147 -7.08 10.96 -8.02
C SER A 147 -7.13 9.72 -7.12
N VAL A 148 -8.12 8.84 -7.33
CA VAL A 148 -8.19 7.52 -6.69
C VAL A 148 -7.77 6.47 -7.72
N ARG A 149 -6.60 5.87 -7.51
CA ARG A 149 -6.01 4.91 -8.45
C ARG A 149 -6.42 3.48 -8.18
N GLY A 150 -6.78 3.14 -6.94
CA GLY A 150 -7.00 1.76 -6.61
C GLY A 150 -7.47 1.48 -5.19
N LEU A 151 -7.29 0.22 -4.81
CA LEU A 151 -7.63 -0.30 -3.50
C LEU A 151 -6.39 -0.80 -2.75
N MET A 152 -6.45 -0.71 -1.43
CA MET A 152 -5.49 -1.36 -0.53
C MET A 152 -6.24 -2.30 0.40
N VAL A 153 -5.64 -3.47 0.67
CA VAL A 153 -6.12 -4.37 1.71
C VAL A 153 -4.96 -5.04 2.44
N MET A 154 -5.19 -5.38 3.69
CA MET A 154 -4.29 -6.21 4.50
C MET A 154 -4.94 -7.55 4.73
N ALA A 155 -4.18 -8.65 4.61
CA ALA A 155 -4.65 -9.96 5.00
C ALA A 155 -4.96 -9.99 6.51
N PRO A 156 -6.03 -10.68 6.94
CA PRO A 156 -6.30 -10.91 8.35
C PRO A 156 -5.25 -11.84 8.96
N ASP A 157 -5.03 -11.67 10.27
CA ASP A 157 -4.22 -12.59 11.07
C ASP A 157 -5.12 -13.69 11.64
N PHE A 158 -4.97 -14.90 11.14
CA PHE A 158 -5.79 -16.04 11.58
C PHE A 158 -5.26 -16.73 12.84
N GLY A 159 -4.11 -16.28 13.38
CA GLY A 159 -3.49 -16.92 14.55
C GLY A 159 -3.01 -18.35 14.28
N ALA A 160 -2.59 -19.05 15.35
CA ALA A 160 -2.04 -20.40 15.25
C ALA A 160 -3.12 -21.51 15.16
N ASP A 161 -4.37 -21.18 15.44
CA ASP A 161 -5.46 -22.16 15.52
C ASP A 161 -6.06 -22.54 14.15
N VAL A 162 -5.76 -21.75 13.12
CA VAL A 162 -6.21 -22.01 11.75
C VAL A 162 -5.10 -22.71 10.95
N ALA A 163 -5.42 -23.81 10.31
CA ALA A 163 -4.46 -24.53 9.47
C ALA A 163 -3.94 -23.63 8.35
N GLN A 164 -2.64 -23.69 8.08
CA GLN A 164 -1.98 -22.82 7.09
C GLN A 164 -2.69 -22.84 5.72
N ALA A 165 -3.03 -23.99 5.20
CA ALA A 165 -3.71 -24.11 3.91
C ALA A 165 -5.10 -23.45 3.90
N GLU A 166 -5.81 -23.43 5.03
CA GLU A 166 -7.08 -22.74 5.17
C GLU A 166 -6.88 -21.22 5.23
N ALA A 167 -5.91 -20.76 6.00
CA ALA A 167 -5.54 -19.34 6.06
C ALA A 167 -5.14 -18.81 4.68
N GLU A 168 -4.25 -19.50 3.97
CA GLU A 168 -3.85 -19.16 2.59
C GLU A 168 -5.05 -19.10 1.63
N SER A 169 -5.97 -20.06 1.72
CA SER A 169 -7.18 -20.07 0.91
C SER A 169 -8.11 -18.88 1.19
N ARG A 170 -8.25 -18.50 2.47
CA ARG A 170 -9.05 -17.34 2.88
C ARG A 170 -8.39 -16.02 2.43
N ILE A 171 -7.07 -15.90 2.56
CA ILE A 171 -6.29 -14.74 2.09
C ILE A 171 -6.41 -14.60 0.57
N LEU A 172 -6.23 -15.69 -0.17
CA LEU A 172 -6.33 -15.67 -1.64
C LEU A 172 -7.73 -15.22 -2.09
N ARG A 173 -8.78 -15.70 -1.42
CA ARG A 173 -10.16 -15.25 -1.71
C ARG A 173 -10.32 -13.75 -1.46
N LEU A 174 -9.83 -13.24 -0.33
CA LEU A 174 -9.88 -11.80 -0.02
C LEU A 174 -9.19 -10.97 -1.11
N PHE A 175 -7.98 -11.37 -1.51
CA PHE A 175 -7.22 -10.65 -2.53
C PHE A 175 -7.90 -10.71 -3.91
N THR A 176 -8.44 -11.88 -4.29
CA THR A 176 -9.18 -12.05 -5.55
C THR A 176 -10.47 -11.22 -5.57
N ASP A 177 -11.21 -11.19 -4.45
CA ASP A 177 -12.40 -10.34 -4.32
C ASP A 177 -12.05 -8.86 -4.38
N THR A 178 -10.94 -8.45 -3.78
CA THR A 178 -10.45 -7.06 -3.85
C THR A 178 -10.11 -6.68 -5.29
N ALA A 179 -9.43 -7.56 -6.02
CA ALA A 179 -9.09 -7.32 -7.43
C ALA A 179 -10.34 -7.19 -8.31
N ARG A 180 -11.32 -8.06 -8.13
CA ARG A 180 -12.59 -7.99 -8.85
C ARG A 180 -13.33 -6.67 -8.57
N ARG A 181 -13.42 -6.24 -7.29
CA ARG A 181 -14.07 -4.97 -6.93
C ARG A 181 -13.35 -3.77 -7.51
N ALA A 182 -12.02 -3.76 -7.53
CA ALA A 182 -11.26 -2.69 -8.17
C ALA A 182 -11.58 -2.63 -9.67
N HIS A 183 -11.56 -3.77 -10.34
CA HIS A 183 -11.93 -3.85 -11.77
C HIS A 183 -13.36 -3.32 -12.02
N ASP A 184 -14.34 -3.75 -11.23
CA ASP A 184 -15.74 -3.33 -11.37
C ASP A 184 -15.93 -1.82 -11.15
N LEU A 185 -15.04 -1.17 -10.39
CA LEU A 185 -15.02 0.26 -10.13
C LEU A 185 -14.11 1.06 -11.07
N GLY A 186 -13.50 0.40 -12.06
CA GLY A 186 -12.56 1.03 -12.99
C GLY A 186 -11.26 1.49 -12.33
N LEU A 187 -10.80 0.77 -11.31
CA LEU A 187 -9.56 1.03 -10.58
C LEU A 187 -8.50 0.01 -10.97
N SER A 188 -7.25 0.46 -11.16
CA SER A 188 -6.16 -0.37 -11.68
C SER A 188 -5.11 -0.76 -10.65
N GLU A 189 -4.93 0.04 -9.57
CA GLU A 189 -3.90 -0.22 -8.58
C GLU A 189 -4.41 -1.11 -7.44
N LEU A 190 -3.62 -2.12 -7.09
CA LEU A 190 -3.92 -3.07 -6.04
C LEU A 190 -2.75 -3.19 -5.07
N SER A 191 -2.80 -2.44 -3.95
CA SER A 191 -1.82 -2.52 -2.88
C SER A 191 -2.23 -3.61 -1.90
N MET A 192 -1.72 -4.81 -2.10
CA MET A 192 -2.00 -5.97 -1.26
C MET A 192 -0.80 -6.92 -1.22
N GLY A 193 -0.69 -7.66 -0.12
CA GLY A 193 0.44 -8.54 0.13
C GLY A 193 1.58 -7.87 0.88
N MET A 194 2.05 -8.60 1.90
CA MET A 194 3.19 -8.26 2.75
C MET A 194 4.19 -9.43 2.76
N SER A 195 5.23 -9.35 3.59
CA SER A 195 6.32 -10.35 3.62
C SER A 195 5.86 -11.81 3.72
N GLY A 196 4.71 -12.09 4.36
CA GLY A 196 4.19 -13.45 4.57
C GLY A 196 3.21 -13.94 3.50
N ASP A 197 2.60 -13.04 2.73
CA ASP A 197 1.46 -13.35 1.88
C ASP A 197 1.52 -12.73 0.47
N TYR A 198 2.59 -11.97 0.15
CA TYR A 198 2.72 -11.37 -1.19
C TYR A 198 2.68 -12.39 -2.35
N PRO A 199 3.11 -13.66 -2.21
CA PRO A 199 2.93 -14.63 -3.29
C PRO A 199 1.48 -14.86 -3.67
N LEU A 200 0.57 -14.91 -2.67
CA LEU A 200 -0.88 -15.02 -2.90
C LEU A 200 -1.42 -13.74 -3.53
N ALA A 201 -0.93 -12.58 -3.09
CA ALA A 201 -1.34 -11.29 -3.63
C ALA A 201 -0.95 -11.13 -5.10
N VAL A 202 0.28 -11.52 -5.49
CA VAL A 202 0.72 -11.49 -6.90
C VAL A 202 -0.16 -12.38 -7.77
N ARG A 203 -0.47 -13.60 -7.32
CA ARG A 203 -1.39 -14.51 -8.02
C ARG A 203 -2.79 -13.92 -8.18
N ALA A 204 -3.24 -13.12 -7.21
CA ALA A 204 -4.55 -12.45 -7.25
C ALA A 204 -4.55 -11.13 -8.01
N GLY A 205 -3.41 -10.69 -8.56
CA GLY A 205 -3.33 -9.49 -9.40
C GLY A 205 -2.74 -8.24 -8.72
N ALA A 206 -2.09 -8.34 -7.54
CA ALA A 206 -1.45 -7.20 -6.89
C ALA A 206 -0.54 -6.42 -7.85
N THR A 207 -0.65 -5.09 -7.86
CA THR A 207 0.25 -4.19 -8.58
C THR A 207 1.31 -3.60 -7.66
N LEU A 208 1.02 -3.52 -6.35
CA LEU A 208 1.93 -3.05 -5.31
C LEU A 208 1.98 -4.08 -4.18
N VAL A 209 3.18 -4.56 -3.84
CA VAL A 209 3.42 -5.42 -2.67
C VAL A 209 4.30 -4.69 -1.67
N ARG A 210 4.00 -4.81 -0.37
CA ARG A 210 4.66 -4.06 0.70
C ARG A 210 5.55 -4.98 1.53
N VAL A 211 6.85 -4.93 1.31
CA VAL A 211 7.82 -5.75 2.04
C VAL A 211 8.71 -4.87 2.93
N GLY A 212 8.95 -5.31 4.14
CA GLY A 212 9.69 -4.53 5.14
C GLY A 212 10.86 -5.30 5.74
N ARG A 213 10.66 -5.84 6.94
CA ARG A 213 11.74 -6.38 7.80
C ARG A 213 12.78 -7.26 7.10
N SER A 214 12.37 -8.10 6.18
CA SER A 214 13.27 -8.99 5.47
C SER A 214 14.28 -8.28 4.56
N LEU A 215 14.01 -7.04 4.14
CA LEU A 215 14.90 -6.27 3.27
C LEU A 215 16.12 -5.70 4.01
N PHE A 216 16.04 -5.62 5.34
CA PHE A 216 17.02 -4.94 6.21
C PHE A 216 17.75 -5.91 7.17
N GLN A 217 17.68 -7.21 6.91
CA GLN A 217 18.34 -8.27 7.69
C GLN A 217 19.66 -8.71 7.06
#